data_d27947332722c0eaea93ef83f047a432
#
_entry.id   d27947332722c0eaea93ef83f047a432
#
_cell.length_a   1.000
_cell.length_b   1.000
_cell.length_c   1.000
_cell.angle_alpha   90.00
_cell.angle_beta   90.00
_cell.angle_gamma   90.00
#
_symmetry.space_group_name_H-M   'P 1'
#
loop_
_entity.id
_entity.type
_entity.pdbx_description
1 polymer ?
#
loop_
_entity_poly.entity_id
_entity_poly.type
_entity_poly.pdbx_seq_one_letter_code
_entity_poly.pdbx_strand_id
1 'polypeptide(L)' 'MSRRAASLDVMCRNIHTLHNFEPAANADEVNAAALQYVRKISGSTKPSKANQDAFDRAVHEIAHITQHLLEDL' A
#
# COMPACT_ATOMS: atom_id res chain seq x y z
N MET A 1 -19.10 -4.03 15.82
CA MET A 1 -17.91 -3.19 15.93
C MET A 1 -16.66 -3.98 15.68
N SER A 2 -16.36 -4.93 16.54
CA SER A 2 -15.16 -5.73 16.39
C SER A 2 -15.14 -6.51 15.07
N ARG A 3 -16.31 -6.94 14.63
CA ARG A 3 -16.40 -7.67 13.37
C ARG A 3 -15.99 -6.81 12.21
N ARG A 4 -16.40 -5.53 12.21
CA ARG A 4 -16.03 -4.61 11.17
C ARG A 4 -14.53 -4.35 11.16
N ALA A 5 -13.95 -4.19 12.34
CA ALA A 5 -12.51 -3.99 12.46
C ALA A 5 -11.74 -5.19 11.91
N ALA A 6 -12.22 -6.39 12.22
CA ALA A 6 -11.58 -7.60 11.72
C ALA A 6 -11.64 -7.67 10.20
N SER A 7 -12.78 -7.26 9.61
CA SER A 7 -12.91 -7.24 8.15
C SER A 7 -11.92 -6.27 7.53
N LEU A 8 -11.76 -5.09 8.13
CA LEU A 8 -10.80 -4.10 7.63
C LEU A 8 -9.38 -4.64 7.69
N ASP A 9 -9.04 -5.31 8.79
CA ASP A 9 -7.71 -5.89 8.94
C ASP A 9 -7.43 -6.92 7.84
N VAL A 10 -8.41 -7.77 7.55
CA VAL A 10 -8.27 -8.78 6.51
C VAL A 10 -8.08 -8.11 5.14
N MET A 11 -8.87 -7.06 4.85
CA MET A 11 -8.83 -6.39 3.56
C MET A 11 -7.62 -5.48 3.39
N CYS A 12 -7.06 -4.98 4.50
CA CYS A 12 -5.98 -4.00 4.45
C CYS A 12 -4.72 -4.51 5.15
N ARG A 13 -4.43 -5.80 5.00
CA ARG A 13 -3.32 -6.38 5.75
C ARG A 13 -1.95 -5.81 5.39
N ASN A 14 -1.81 -5.21 4.20
CA ASN A 14 -0.56 -4.56 3.81
C ASN A 14 -0.54 -3.08 4.15
N ILE A 15 -1.67 -2.53 4.57
CA ILE A 15 -1.78 -1.13 4.95
C ILE A 15 -1.96 -1.10 6.46
N HIS A 16 -0.84 -0.96 7.15
CA HIS A 16 -0.80 -0.93 8.61
C HIS A 16 0.39 -0.08 9.01
N THR A 17 0.55 0.11 10.31
CA THR A 17 1.65 0.94 10.80
C THR A 17 2.99 0.29 10.47
N LEU A 18 3.84 1.05 9.79
CA LEU A 18 5.18 0.60 9.43
C LEU A 18 6.26 1.35 10.21
N HIS A 19 5.92 2.48 10.82
CA HIS A 19 6.86 3.26 11.60
C HIS A 19 7.17 2.52 12.90
N ASN A 20 8.45 2.41 13.22
CA ASN A 20 8.93 1.68 14.40
C ASN A 20 8.51 0.20 14.39
N PHE A 21 8.28 -0.31 13.20
CA PHE A 21 7.93 -1.72 13.02
C PHE A 21 9.10 -2.61 13.39
N GLU A 22 8.82 -3.77 13.97
CA GLU A 22 9.87 -4.65 14.47
C GLU A 22 9.71 -6.04 13.84
N PRO A 23 10.58 -6.48 12.92
CA PRO A 23 11.74 -5.72 12.41
C PRO A 23 11.34 -4.52 11.58
N ALA A 24 12.28 -3.63 11.33
CA ALA A 24 12.01 -2.42 10.58
C ALA A 24 11.39 -2.74 9.22
N ALA A 25 10.40 -1.94 8.84
CA ALA A 25 9.74 -2.10 7.56
C ALA A 25 10.75 -1.89 6.43
N ASN A 26 10.67 -2.70 5.39
CA ASN A 26 11.56 -2.60 4.25
C ASN A 26 10.79 -2.11 3.01
N ALA A 27 11.52 -1.94 1.91
CA ALA A 27 10.95 -1.45 0.67
C ALA A 27 9.83 -2.34 0.16
N ASP A 28 9.94 -3.65 0.35
CA ASP A 28 8.90 -4.58 -0.09
C ASP A 28 7.58 -4.34 0.62
N GLU A 29 7.64 -4.05 1.90
CA GLU A 29 6.43 -3.77 2.68
C GLU A 29 5.79 -2.44 2.28
N VAL A 30 6.61 -1.44 2.00
CA VAL A 30 6.14 -0.15 1.53
C VAL A 30 5.48 -0.32 0.16
N ASN A 31 6.12 -1.07 -0.73
CA ASN A 31 5.56 -1.32 -2.05
C ASN A 31 4.27 -2.14 -2.00
N ALA A 32 4.20 -3.11 -1.11
CA ALA A 32 2.99 -3.91 -0.94
C ALA A 32 1.82 -3.06 -0.47
N ALA A 33 2.09 -2.13 0.45
CA ALA A 33 1.05 -1.22 0.92
C ALA A 33 0.58 -0.28 -0.19
N ALA A 34 1.52 0.26 -0.97
CA ALA A 34 1.19 1.14 -2.08
C ALA A 34 0.35 0.42 -3.12
N LEU A 35 0.73 -0.81 -3.46
CA LEU A 35 0.00 -1.62 -4.42
C LEU A 35 -1.40 -1.90 -3.93
N GLN A 36 -1.55 -2.26 -2.68
CA GLN A 36 -2.87 -2.53 -2.11
C GLN A 36 -3.76 -1.28 -2.17
N TYR A 37 -3.18 -0.13 -1.83
CA TYR A 37 -3.91 1.13 -1.88
C TYR A 37 -4.44 1.39 -3.29
N VAL A 38 -3.56 1.30 -4.30
CA VAL A 38 -3.93 1.58 -5.68
C VAL A 38 -5.01 0.62 -6.16
N ARG A 39 -4.87 -0.66 -5.82
CA ARG A 39 -5.88 -1.65 -6.19
C ARG A 39 -7.24 -1.34 -5.59
N LYS A 40 -7.26 -0.94 -4.33
CA LYS A 40 -8.52 -0.63 -3.65
C LYS A 40 -9.17 0.63 -4.20
N ILE A 41 -8.40 1.67 -4.40
CA ILE A 41 -8.91 2.95 -4.86
C ILE A 41 -9.38 2.85 -6.32
N SER A 42 -8.63 2.16 -7.16
CA SER A 42 -8.98 2.03 -8.58
C SER A 42 -10.02 0.94 -8.84
N GLY A 43 -10.22 0.04 -7.89
CA GLY A 43 -11.11 -1.09 -8.08
C GLY A 43 -10.55 -2.12 -9.04
N SER A 44 -9.25 -2.07 -9.33
CA SER A 44 -8.63 -2.95 -10.30
C SER A 44 -7.45 -3.69 -9.69
N THR A 45 -7.49 -5.01 -9.72
CA THR A 45 -6.35 -5.82 -9.31
C THR A 45 -5.36 -6.00 -10.43
N LYS A 46 -5.84 -5.90 -11.67
CA LYS A 46 -5.02 -6.10 -12.85
C LYS A 46 -5.48 -5.13 -13.93
N PRO A 47 -4.79 -4.00 -14.07
CA PRO A 47 -5.23 -2.98 -15.02
C PRO A 47 -5.12 -3.45 -16.47
N SER A 48 -5.92 -2.84 -17.33
CA SER A 48 -5.82 -3.07 -18.76
C SER A 48 -4.48 -2.54 -19.26
N LYS A 49 -4.09 -2.98 -20.46
CA LYS A 49 -2.86 -2.51 -21.06
C LYS A 49 -2.81 -0.98 -21.17
N ALA A 50 -3.94 -0.39 -21.52
CA ALA A 50 -4.02 1.06 -21.69
C ALA A 50 -3.77 1.79 -20.38
N ASN A 51 -4.11 1.18 -19.24
CA ASN A 51 -3.98 1.81 -17.92
C ASN A 51 -2.77 1.34 -17.13
N GLN A 52 -1.99 0.42 -17.70
CA GLN A 52 -0.87 -0.18 -16.97
C GLN A 52 0.15 0.87 -16.54
N ASP A 53 0.51 1.79 -17.43
CA ASP A 53 1.51 2.80 -17.10
C ASP A 53 1.05 3.71 -15.97
N ALA A 54 -0.20 4.14 -16.01
CA ALA A 54 -0.75 5.01 -14.98
C ALA A 54 -0.80 4.27 -13.64
N PHE A 55 -1.19 3.01 -13.67
CA PHE A 55 -1.28 2.18 -12.49
C PHE A 55 0.11 2.03 -11.84
N ASP A 56 1.09 1.63 -12.66
CA ASP A 56 2.45 1.40 -12.16
C ASP A 56 3.09 2.68 -11.64
N ARG A 57 2.84 3.79 -12.30
CA ARG A 57 3.35 5.08 -11.85
C ARG A 57 2.76 5.45 -10.48
N ALA A 58 1.46 5.23 -10.31
CA ALA A 58 0.82 5.54 -9.04
C ALA A 58 1.42 4.73 -7.91
N VAL A 59 1.60 3.43 -8.13
CA VAL A 59 2.21 2.56 -7.13
C VAL A 59 3.61 3.06 -6.78
N HIS A 60 4.40 3.36 -7.79
CA HIS A 60 5.77 3.82 -7.61
C HIS A 60 5.84 5.12 -6.82
N GLU A 61 5.01 6.09 -7.19
CA GLU A 61 5.02 7.40 -6.54
C GLU A 61 4.52 7.33 -5.10
N ILE A 62 3.48 6.54 -4.86
CA ILE A 62 2.96 6.38 -3.50
C ILE A 62 4.00 5.69 -2.63
N ALA A 63 4.66 4.66 -3.14
CA ALA A 63 5.70 3.96 -2.40
C ALA A 63 6.86 4.90 -2.09
N HIS A 64 7.25 5.73 -3.05
CA HIS A 64 8.35 6.66 -2.89
C HIS A 64 8.06 7.68 -1.79
N ILE A 65 6.90 8.29 -1.83
CA ILE A 65 6.50 9.27 -0.82
C ILE A 65 6.40 8.63 0.55
N THR A 66 5.84 7.43 0.60
CA THR A 66 5.70 6.69 1.85
C THR A 66 7.06 6.39 2.46
N GLN A 67 8.02 5.98 1.64
CA GLN A 67 9.36 5.70 2.11
C GLN A 67 10.00 6.96 2.71
N HIS A 68 9.83 8.09 2.05
CA HIS A 68 10.35 9.35 2.55
C HIS A 68 9.70 9.74 3.89
N LEU A 69 8.41 9.55 4.01
CA LEU A 69 7.71 9.83 5.25
C LEU A 69 8.33 9.04 6.41
N LEU A 70 8.52 7.74 6.19
CA LEU A 70 9.05 6.87 7.24
C LEU A 70 10.48 7.25 7.62
N GLU A 71 11.27 7.72 6.66
CA GLU A 71 12.64 8.15 6.91
C GLU A 71 12.68 9.47 7.71
N ASP A 72 11.66 10.30 7.52
CA ASP A 72 11.62 11.62 8.14
C ASP A 72 10.99 11.64 9.53
N LEU A 73 10.37 10.55 9.93
CA LEU A 73 9.73 10.47 11.25
C LEU A 73 10.73 10.22 12.39
#